data_1a84d5bb18d688934b2518ebb4246a22
#
_entry.id   1a84d5bb18d688934b2518ebb4246a22
#
_cell.length_a   1.000
_cell.length_b   1.000
_cell.length_c   1.000
_cell.angle_alpha   90.00
_cell.angle_beta   90.00
_cell.angle_gamma   90.00
#
_symmetry.space_group_name_H-M   'P 1'
#
loop_
_entity.id
_entity.type
_entity.pdbx_description
1 polymer ?
#
loop_
_entity_poly.entity_id
_entity_poly.type
_entity_poly.pdbx_seq_one_letter_code
_entity_poly.pdbx_strand_id
1 'polypeptide(L)'
;PIHQVTWIRKAGQAGSNTPAPQGSGKLGSLEFTRMLVEAGADINAKVSKRPPVGVSDLNMRGGTAFLLAARTADVDLMRLLVDLGADPHVPNDDLSTPLMVAAGLGTGAPGEDPGTEEEALEAVKFAMSLGGDINAVDARGNTAMHGAAYKHLPSVISYLYEQGAEISIWNQENEIGHTPLLIAEGIHRGMNIVSSSVTEGAIRKILERFPLPQ
;
A
#
# COMPACT_ATOMS: atom_id res chain seq x y z
N PRO A 1 -14.71 2.90 -14.20
CA PRO A 1 -13.93 4.05 -14.74
C PRO A 1 -13.05 4.69 -13.68
N ILE A 2 -13.57 4.98 -12.45
CA ILE A 2 -12.82 5.70 -11.41
C ILE A 2 -11.55 4.98 -10.95
N HIS A 3 -11.54 3.65 -10.87
CA HIS A 3 -10.35 2.86 -10.54
C HIS A 3 -9.21 3.02 -11.55
N GLN A 4 -9.52 3.31 -12.81
CA GLN A 4 -8.49 3.46 -13.84
C GLN A 4 -7.71 4.76 -13.71
N VAL A 5 -8.26 5.75 -13.03
CA VAL A 5 -7.54 7.01 -12.75
C VAL A 5 -6.27 6.75 -11.95
N THR A 6 -6.30 5.81 -11.00
CA THR A 6 -5.12 5.46 -10.19
C THR A 6 -3.96 4.94 -11.03
N TRP A 7 -4.24 4.32 -12.18
CA TRP A 7 -3.25 3.67 -13.04
C TRP A 7 -2.61 4.62 -14.04
N ILE A 8 -3.30 5.70 -14.40
CA ILE A 8 -2.76 6.69 -15.32
C ILE A 8 -1.96 7.80 -14.63
N ARG A 9 -2.04 7.90 -13.29
CA ARG A 9 -1.42 8.99 -12.54
C ARG A 9 0.00 8.70 -12.07
N LYS A 10 0.29 7.45 -11.72
CA LYS A 10 1.64 7.03 -11.26
C LYS A 10 2.24 6.03 -12.21
N ALA A 11 3.42 6.33 -12.71
CA ALA A 11 4.22 5.43 -13.53
C ALA A 11 4.81 4.29 -12.68
N GLY A 12 5.25 3.20 -13.31
CA GLY A 12 5.92 2.10 -12.62
C GLY A 12 4.95 1.20 -11.87
N GLN A 13 3.88 0.76 -12.51
CA GLN A 13 3.05 -0.30 -11.93
C GLN A 13 3.78 -1.64 -12.03
N ALA A 14 3.67 -2.45 -10.97
CA ALA A 14 4.32 -3.73 -10.86
C ALA A 14 4.25 -4.55 -12.16
N GLY A 15 5.41 -4.90 -12.70
CA GLY A 15 5.55 -5.68 -13.92
C GLY A 15 5.36 -4.91 -15.23
N SER A 16 5.30 -3.58 -15.19
CA SER A 16 5.24 -2.76 -16.40
C SER A 16 6.25 -1.61 -16.34
N ASN A 17 7.27 -1.69 -17.19
CA ASN A 17 8.16 -0.54 -17.48
C ASN A 17 7.46 0.49 -18.41
N THR A 18 6.15 0.37 -18.58
CA THR A 18 5.40 1.28 -19.43
C THR A 18 5.19 2.59 -18.69
N PRO A 19 5.67 3.71 -19.23
CA PRO A 19 5.38 5.02 -18.63
C PRO A 19 3.89 5.28 -18.60
N ALA A 20 3.45 6.08 -17.64
CA ALA A 20 2.07 6.51 -17.61
C ALA A 20 1.65 7.06 -18.98
N PRO A 21 0.45 6.73 -19.48
CA PRO A 21 0.02 7.19 -20.78
C PRO A 21 0.01 8.72 -20.81
N GLN A 22 0.60 9.30 -21.83
CA GLN A 22 0.54 10.74 -22.02
C GLN A 22 -0.92 11.13 -22.30
N GLY A 23 -1.44 12.06 -21.51
CA GLY A 23 -2.78 12.61 -21.75
C GLY A 23 -2.87 13.25 -23.13
N SER A 24 -3.93 12.94 -23.87
CA SER A 24 -4.20 13.51 -25.19
C SER A 24 -5.02 14.80 -25.17
N GLY A 25 -5.37 15.30 -23.98
CA GLY A 25 -6.25 16.43 -23.78
C GLY A 25 -5.74 17.46 -22.78
N LYS A 26 -6.54 18.52 -22.57
CA LYS A 26 -6.24 19.58 -21.60
C LYS A 26 -6.81 19.30 -20.21
N LEU A 27 -7.60 18.23 -20.05
CA LEU A 27 -8.27 17.87 -18.81
C LEU A 27 -7.30 17.12 -17.88
N GLY A 28 -7.07 17.66 -16.69
CA GLY A 28 -6.28 17.02 -15.66
C GLY A 28 -6.98 15.78 -15.07
N SER A 29 -6.21 14.77 -14.63
CA SER A 29 -6.78 13.54 -14.08
C SER A 29 -7.59 13.76 -12.80
N LEU A 30 -7.22 14.72 -11.96
CA LEU A 30 -7.98 15.07 -10.75
C LEU A 30 -9.31 15.76 -11.11
N GLU A 31 -9.29 16.66 -12.08
CA GLU A 31 -10.50 17.31 -12.60
C GLU A 31 -11.42 16.26 -13.24
N PHE A 32 -10.86 15.35 -14.05
CA PHE A 32 -11.63 14.26 -14.64
C PHE A 32 -12.28 13.37 -13.56
N THR A 33 -11.59 13.12 -12.43
CA THR A 33 -12.17 12.38 -11.30
C THR A 33 -13.39 13.10 -10.72
N ARG A 34 -13.33 14.43 -10.52
CA ARG A 34 -14.48 15.22 -10.07
C ARG A 34 -15.66 15.09 -11.04
N MET A 35 -15.41 15.26 -12.33
CA MET A 35 -16.44 15.13 -13.35
C MET A 35 -17.08 13.75 -13.38
N LEU A 36 -16.31 12.68 -13.16
CA LEU A 36 -16.87 11.32 -13.08
C LEU A 36 -17.86 11.19 -11.92
N VAL A 37 -17.51 11.74 -10.74
CA VAL A 37 -18.38 11.69 -9.56
C VAL A 37 -19.61 12.56 -9.76
N GLU A 38 -19.45 13.77 -10.29
CA GLU A 38 -20.57 14.68 -10.65
C GLU A 38 -21.53 14.05 -11.67
N ALA A 39 -21.00 13.21 -12.56
CA ALA A 39 -21.79 12.44 -13.52
C ALA A 39 -22.43 11.17 -12.91
N GLY A 40 -22.33 10.98 -11.58
CA GLY A 40 -22.97 9.88 -10.85
C GLY A 40 -22.12 8.61 -10.73
N ALA A 41 -20.79 8.66 -10.94
CA ALA A 41 -19.95 7.51 -10.64
C ALA A 41 -19.94 7.25 -9.13
N ASP A 42 -20.18 6.00 -8.73
CA ASP A 42 -20.06 5.59 -7.34
C ASP A 42 -18.58 5.66 -6.91
N ILE A 43 -18.30 6.58 -5.97
CA ILE A 43 -16.96 6.84 -5.43
C ILE A 43 -16.41 5.65 -4.64
N ASN A 44 -17.30 4.84 -4.03
CA ASN A 44 -16.97 3.65 -3.24
C ASN A 44 -17.16 2.35 -4.03
N ALA A 45 -17.31 2.43 -5.36
CA ALA A 45 -17.40 1.24 -6.19
C ALA A 45 -16.21 0.30 -5.93
N LYS A 46 -16.50 -0.99 -5.83
CA LYS A 46 -15.50 -2.03 -5.59
C LYS A 46 -15.05 -2.69 -6.89
N VAL A 47 -13.77 -3.00 -6.99
CA VAL A 47 -13.23 -3.81 -8.09
C VAL A 47 -13.87 -5.20 -8.05
N SER A 48 -14.59 -5.57 -9.10
CA SER A 48 -15.29 -6.87 -9.20
C SER A 48 -14.47 -7.95 -9.90
N LYS A 49 -13.52 -7.56 -10.76
CA LYS A 49 -12.68 -8.48 -11.54
C LYS A 49 -11.21 -8.09 -11.39
N ARG A 50 -10.33 -9.09 -11.33
CA ARG A 50 -8.89 -8.83 -11.36
C ARG A 50 -8.56 -8.06 -12.63
N PRO A 51 -7.90 -6.90 -12.52
CA PRO A 51 -7.44 -6.18 -13.71
C PRO A 51 -6.44 -7.03 -14.49
N PRO A 52 -6.43 -6.94 -15.83
CA PRO A 52 -5.55 -7.76 -16.66
C PRO A 52 -4.08 -7.31 -16.65
N VAL A 53 -3.72 -6.30 -15.86
CA VAL A 53 -2.40 -5.63 -15.91
C VAL A 53 -1.70 -5.66 -14.57
N GLY A 54 -0.41 -5.96 -14.61
CA GLY A 54 0.54 -5.87 -13.51
C GLY A 54 0.68 -7.17 -12.71
N VAL A 55 1.91 -7.43 -12.28
CA VAL A 55 2.22 -8.42 -11.27
C VAL A 55 2.11 -7.70 -9.92
N SER A 56 1.04 -7.96 -9.19
CA SER A 56 0.87 -7.47 -7.83
C SER A 56 0.45 -8.65 -6.96
N ASP A 57 1.05 -8.75 -5.80
CA ASP A 57 0.66 -9.74 -4.80
C ASP A 57 -0.61 -9.31 -4.03
N LEU A 58 -1.11 -8.10 -4.30
CA LEU A 58 -2.37 -7.62 -3.74
C LEU A 58 -3.57 -8.21 -4.46
N ASN A 59 -4.52 -8.75 -3.73
CA ASN A 59 -5.85 -9.03 -4.25
C ASN A 59 -6.59 -7.69 -4.46
N MET A 60 -6.79 -7.31 -5.72
CA MET A 60 -7.46 -6.04 -6.03
C MET A 60 -8.99 -6.12 -5.94
N ARG A 61 -9.58 -7.34 -5.85
CA ARG A 61 -11.03 -7.50 -5.71
C ARG A 61 -11.50 -6.89 -4.39
N GLY A 62 -12.65 -6.27 -4.43
CA GLY A 62 -13.20 -5.53 -3.28
C GLY A 62 -12.56 -4.17 -3.05
N GLY A 63 -11.39 -3.89 -3.64
CA GLY A 63 -10.70 -2.62 -3.48
C GLY A 63 -11.44 -1.44 -4.12
N THR A 64 -11.46 -0.30 -3.44
CA THR A 64 -12.00 0.97 -3.93
C THR A 64 -10.94 1.79 -4.66
N ALA A 65 -11.33 2.88 -5.31
CA ALA A 65 -10.38 3.84 -5.89
C ALA A 65 -9.46 4.44 -4.81
N PHE A 66 -9.94 4.65 -3.57
CA PHE A 66 -9.12 5.12 -2.46
C PHE A 66 -8.02 4.12 -2.08
N LEU A 67 -8.37 2.83 -1.94
CA LEU A 67 -7.39 1.77 -1.66
C LEU A 67 -6.33 1.69 -2.76
N LEU A 68 -6.72 1.80 -4.03
CA LEU A 68 -5.78 1.77 -5.15
C LEU A 68 -4.90 3.02 -5.23
N ALA A 69 -5.42 4.20 -4.86
CA ALA A 69 -4.62 5.42 -4.74
C ALA A 69 -3.60 5.30 -3.60
N ALA A 70 -3.99 4.72 -2.47
CA ALA A 70 -3.09 4.41 -1.35
C ALA A 70 -1.95 3.46 -1.78
N ARG A 71 -2.26 2.44 -2.59
CA ARG A 71 -1.27 1.49 -3.14
C ARG A 71 -0.17 2.19 -3.95
N THR A 72 -0.52 3.22 -4.68
CA THR A 72 0.43 3.99 -5.51
C THR A 72 1.02 5.19 -4.79
N ALA A 73 0.71 5.37 -3.49
CA ALA A 73 1.09 6.52 -2.68
C ALA A 73 0.72 7.87 -3.35
N ASP A 74 -0.44 7.91 -4.03
CA ASP A 74 -0.95 9.11 -4.69
C ASP A 74 -1.80 9.92 -3.71
N VAL A 75 -1.14 10.67 -2.83
CA VAL A 75 -1.80 11.42 -1.74
C VAL A 75 -2.75 12.49 -2.28
N ASP A 76 -2.43 13.12 -3.40
CA ASP A 76 -3.32 14.11 -4.02
C ASP A 76 -4.65 13.49 -4.44
N LEU A 77 -4.59 12.28 -5.05
CA LEU A 77 -5.80 11.55 -5.41
C LEU A 77 -6.52 11.03 -4.16
N MET A 78 -5.80 10.54 -3.14
CA MET A 78 -6.40 10.11 -1.88
C MET A 78 -7.19 11.25 -1.23
N ARG A 79 -6.61 12.46 -1.12
CA ARG A 79 -7.28 13.66 -0.59
C ARG A 79 -8.54 13.99 -1.40
N LEU A 80 -8.40 14.07 -2.72
CA LEU A 80 -9.53 14.35 -3.59
C LEU A 80 -10.67 13.35 -3.42
N LEU A 81 -10.36 12.04 -3.34
CA LEU A 81 -11.37 11.00 -3.17
C LEU A 81 -12.13 11.16 -1.85
N VAL A 82 -11.43 11.48 -0.75
CA VAL A 82 -12.08 11.78 0.55
C VAL A 82 -12.95 13.03 0.46
N ASP A 83 -12.47 14.12 -0.17
CA ASP A 83 -13.24 15.35 -0.38
C ASP A 83 -14.53 15.07 -1.18
N LEU A 84 -14.51 14.07 -2.05
CA LEU A 84 -15.67 13.65 -2.85
C LEU A 84 -16.54 12.58 -2.16
N GLY A 85 -16.24 12.21 -0.91
CA GLY A 85 -17.04 11.28 -0.10
C GLY A 85 -16.62 9.81 -0.17
N ALA A 86 -15.38 9.52 -0.59
CA ALA A 86 -14.85 8.16 -0.48
C ALA A 86 -14.70 7.74 0.99
N ASP A 87 -15.09 6.51 1.29
CA ASP A 87 -14.81 5.89 2.58
C ASP A 87 -13.35 5.37 2.60
N PRO A 88 -12.48 5.94 3.46
CA PRO A 88 -11.08 5.58 3.52
C PRO A 88 -10.81 4.26 4.26
N HIS A 89 -11.84 3.59 4.79
CA HIS A 89 -11.69 2.38 5.60
C HIS A 89 -12.07 1.10 4.87
N VAL A 90 -12.58 1.18 3.64
CA VAL A 90 -13.04 0.00 2.89
C VAL A 90 -11.85 -0.88 2.49
N PRO A 91 -11.73 -2.11 3.03
CA PRO A 91 -10.68 -3.04 2.66
C PRO A 91 -11.02 -3.76 1.34
N ASN A 92 -10.02 -4.48 0.81
CA ASN A 92 -10.25 -5.43 -0.27
C ASN A 92 -10.90 -6.75 0.24
N ASP A 93 -11.13 -7.72 -0.66
CA ASP A 93 -11.73 -9.01 -0.30
C ASP A 93 -10.86 -9.87 0.65
N ASP A 94 -9.56 -9.61 0.75
CA ASP A 94 -8.64 -10.25 1.69
C ASP A 94 -8.51 -9.45 3.02
N LEU A 95 -9.36 -8.46 3.24
CA LEU A 95 -9.35 -7.56 4.41
C LEU A 95 -8.08 -6.68 4.50
N SER A 96 -7.29 -6.57 3.44
CA SER A 96 -6.16 -5.64 3.44
C SER A 96 -6.69 -4.20 3.39
N THR A 97 -6.31 -3.39 4.38
CA THR A 97 -6.80 -2.02 4.54
C THR A 97 -6.02 -1.03 3.68
N PRO A 98 -6.57 0.17 3.39
CA PRO A 98 -5.83 1.23 2.71
C PRO A 98 -4.53 1.63 3.41
N LEU A 99 -4.47 1.58 4.75
CA LEU A 99 -3.24 1.84 5.51
C LEU A 99 -2.16 0.79 5.24
N MET A 100 -2.52 -0.50 5.25
CA MET A 100 -1.57 -1.57 4.92
C MET A 100 -1.02 -1.43 3.51
N VAL A 101 -1.89 -1.07 2.57
CA VAL A 101 -1.54 -0.94 1.16
C VAL A 101 -0.70 0.31 0.91
N ALA A 102 -0.98 1.43 1.60
CA ALA A 102 -0.12 2.62 1.62
C ALA A 102 1.28 2.32 2.17
N ALA A 103 1.35 1.46 3.19
CA ALA A 103 2.61 0.99 3.75
C ALA A 103 3.37 0.02 2.83
N GLY A 104 2.82 -0.35 1.67
CA GLY A 104 3.51 -1.17 0.67
C GLY A 104 3.03 -2.61 0.55
N LEU A 105 1.95 -3.00 1.24
CA LEU A 105 1.40 -4.34 1.08
C LEU A 105 0.95 -4.57 -0.37
N GLY A 106 1.35 -5.71 -0.94
CA GLY A 106 1.11 -6.05 -2.34
C GLY A 106 2.17 -5.54 -3.31
N THR A 107 3.31 -5.06 -2.81
CA THR A 107 4.48 -4.73 -3.63
C THR A 107 5.03 -5.99 -4.29
N GLY A 108 5.10 -5.97 -5.61
CA GLY A 108 5.68 -7.06 -6.41
C GLY A 108 7.18 -6.89 -6.65
N ALA A 109 7.63 -5.65 -6.83
CA ALA A 109 9.02 -5.31 -7.10
C ALA A 109 9.42 -4.02 -6.34
N PRO A 110 10.11 -4.13 -5.20
CA PRO A 110 10.62 -2.97 -4.47
C PRO A 110 11.49 -2.10 -5.38
N GLY A 111 11.27 -0.78 -5.36
CA GLY A 111 11.98 0.17 -6.21
C GLY A 111 11.42 0.35 -7.63
N GLU A 112 10.60 -0.59 -8.12
CA GLU A 112 9.92 -0.48 -9.42
C GLU A 112 8.44 -0.14 -9.26
N ASP A 113 7.83 -0.53 -8.14
CA ASP A 113 6.45 -0.19 -7.81
C ASP A 113 6.30 1.30 -7.51
N PRO A 114 5.17 1.92 -7.91
CA PRO A 114 4.97 3.36 -7.72
C PRO A 114 4.98 3.77 -6.26
N GLY A 115 5.40 5.01 -6.04
CA GLY A 115 5.53 5.64 -4.74
C GLY A 115 6.95 5.50 -4.17
N THR A 116 7.64 6.64 -4.04
CA THR A 116 8.92 6.72 -3.31
C THR A 116 8.68 6.45 -1.82
N GLU A 117 9.76 6.33 -1.04
CA GLU A 117 9.66 6.17 0.40
C GLU A 117 8.98 7.37 1.08
N GLU A 118 9.30 8.59 0.63
CA GLU A 118 8.69 9.82 1.13
C GLU A 118 7.18 9.89 0.81
N GLU A 119 6.81 9.54 -0.44
CA GLU A 119 5.42 9.50 -0.86
C GLU A 119 4.63 8.43 -0.07
N ALA A 120 5.21 7.26 0.15
CA ALA A 120 4.59 6.20 0.94
C ALA A 120 4.41 6.62 2.40
N LEU A 121 5.40 7.28 3.00
CA LEU A 121 5.30 7.80 4.36
C LEU A 121 4.19 8.87 4.46
N GLU A 122 4.05 9.75 3.46
CA GLU A 122 2.97 10.73 3.43
C GLU A 122 1.59 10.05 3.29
N ALA A 123 1.48 9.04 2.42
CA ALA A 123 0.25 8.27 2.25
C ALA A 123 -0.16 7.53 3.54
N VAL A 124 0.80 6.93 4.25
CA VAL A 124 0.59 6.28 5.55
C VAL A 124 0.12 7.30 6.59
N LYS A 125 0.78 8.45 6.71
CA LYS A 125 0.38 9.53 7.61
C LYS A 125 -1.04 10.01 7.31
N PHE A 126 -1.36 10.15 6.04
CA PHE A 126 -2.70 10.58 5.63
C PHE A 126 -3.75 9.51 5.97
N ALA A 127 -3.52 8.24 5.65
CA ALA A 127 -4.44 7.16 6.00
C ALA A 127 -4.66 7.05 7.52
N MET A 128 -3.60 7.21 8.33
CA MET A 128 -3.72 7.23 9.79
C MET A 128 -4.49 8.45 10.30
N SER A 129 -4.32 9.63 9.71
CA SER A 129 -5.06 10.84 10.09
C SER A 129 -6.57 10.71 9.86
N LEU A 130 -6.97 9.78 8.99
CA LEU A 130 -8.37 9.43 8.73
C LEU A 130 -8.90 8.32 9.67
N GLY A 131 -8.09 7.85 10.63
CA GLY A 131 -8.47 6.80 11.57
C GLY A 131 -8.14 5.38 11.11
N GLY A 132 -7.21 5.21 10.18
CA GLY A 132 -6.73 3.88 9.78
C GLY A 132 -6.19 3.09 10.97
N ASP A 133 -6.64 1.85 11.13
CA ASP A 133 -6.20 0.96 12.23
C ASP A 133 -4.77 0.45 11.96
N ILE A 134 -3.84 0.91 12.79
CA ILE A 134 -2.41 0.58 12.71
C ILE A 134 -2.12 -0.89 13.03
N ASN A 135 -2.99 -1.53 13.82
CA ASN A 135 -2.87 -2.90 14.28
C ASN A 135 -3.77 -3.88 13.51
N ALA A 136 -4.41 -3.41 12.43
CA ALA A 136 -5.20 -4.28 11.59
C ALA A 136 -4.36 -5.44 11.04
N VAL A 137 -4.98 -6.62 10.93
CA VAL A 137 -4.40 -7.84 10.34
C VAL A 137 -5.32 -8.30 9.22
N ASP A 138 -4.78 -8.53 8.03
CA ASP A 138 -5.58 -9.03 6.91
C ASP A 138 -5.85 -10.55 7.01
N ALA A 139 -6.66 -11.08 6.09
CA ALA A 139 -7.01 -12.50 6.06
C ALA A 139 -5.80 -13.43 5.85
N ARG A 140 -4.67 -12.90 5.42
CA ARG A 140 -3.42 -13.63 5.18
C ARG A 140 -2.39 -13.43 6.30
N GLY A 141 -2.75 -12.78 7.40
CA GLY A 141 -1.87 -12.49 8.53
C GLY A 141 -0.91 -11.32 8.31
N ASN A 142 -1.11 -10.50 7.27
CA ASN A 142 -0.27 -9.34 7.06
C ASN A 142 -0.76 -8.13 7.86
N THR A 143 0.19 -7.27 8.22
CA THR A 143 -0.03 -5.96 8.84
C THR A 143 0.61 -4.86 7.98
N ALA A 144 0.45 -3.59 8.35
CA ALA A 144 1.17 -2.48 7.73
C ALA A 144 2.70 -2.65 7.81
N MET A 145 3.22 -3.26 8.89
CA MET A 145 4.65 -3.55 9.04
C MET A 145 5.16 -4.57 8.03
N HIS A 146 4.37 -5.60 7.70
CA HIS A 146 4.69 -6.53 6.62
C HIS A 146 4.77 -5.80 5.28
N GLY A 147 3.82 -4.91 5.00
CA GLY A 147 3.82 -4.08 3.80
C GLY A 147 5.09 -3.24 3.67
N ALA A 148 5.46 -2.54 4.75
CA ALA A 148 6.67 -1.70 4.78
C ALA A 148 7.97 -2.52 4.61
N ALA A 149 7.99 -3.74 5.12
CA ALA A 149 9.11 -4.67 4.89
C ALA A 149 9.16 -5.13 3.42
N TYR A 150 8.03 -5.52 2.82
CA TYR A 150 7.97 -5.92 1.41
C TYR A 150 8.40 -4.82 0.43
N LYS A 151 8.10 -3.57 0.74
CA LYS A 151 8.45 -2.42 -0.12
C LYS A 151 9.79 -1.77 0.25
N HIS A 152 10.46 -2.25 1.30
CA HIS A 152 11.74 -1.72 1.78
C HIS A 152 11.65 -0.26 2.25
N LEU A 153 10.70 0.04 3.14
CA LEU A 153 10.41 1.38 3.62
C LEU A 153 10.82 1.57 5.10
N PRO A 154 12.10 1.75 5.43
CA PRO A 154 12.58 1.86 6.81
C PRO A 154 12.00 3.05 7.57
N SER A 155 11.69 4.17 6.90
CA SER A 155 11.05 5.32 7.54
C SER A 155 9.60 5.03 7.92
N VAL A 156 8.88 4.25 7.10
CA VAL A 156 7.51 3.79 7.42
C VAL A 156 7.52 2.81 8.60
N ILE A 157 8.48 1.86 8.63
CA ILE A 157 8.70 0.97 9.79
C ILE A 157 8.85 1.79 11.08
N SER A 158 9.77 2.76 11.07
CA SER A 158 10.04 3.60 12.23
C SER A 158 8.80 4.41 12.64
N TYR A 159 8.12 5.01 11.68
CA TYR A 159 6.93 5.80 11.91
C TYR A 159 5.78 4.96 12.50
N LEU A 160 5.45 3.81 11.91
CA LEU A 160 4.39 2.93 12.43
C LEU A 160 4.68 2.50 13.88
N TYR A 161 5.94 2.15 14.19
CA TYR A 161 6.33 1.82 15.55
C TYR A 161 6.14 3.02 16.51
N GLU A 162 6.59 4.22 16.13
CA GLU A 162 6.44 5.45 16.93
C GLU A 162 4.97 5.83 17.16
N GLN A 163 4.09 5.46 16.23
CA GLN A 163 2.64 5.69 16.36
C GLN A 163 1.90 4.56 17.11
N GLY A 164 2.61 3.56 17.62
CA GLY A 164 2.04 2.54 18.50
C GLY A 164 1.66 1.23 17.81
N ALA A 165 2.27 0.88 16.68
CA ALA A 165 2.14 -0.47 16.14
C ALA A 165 2.62 -1.50 17.16
N GLU A 166 1.74 -2.41 17.57
CA GLU A 166 1.98 -3.39 18.63
C GLU A 166 2.86 -4.54 18.13
N ILE A 167 4.04 -4.73 18.77
CA ILE A 167 5.01 -5.78 18.39
C ILE A 167 4.36 -7.17 18.46
N SER A 168 3.54 -7.44 19.46
CA SER A 168 2.82 -8.71 19.61
C SER A 168 1.89 -9.04 18.46
N ILE A 169 1.46 -8.04 17.70
CA ILE A 169 0.58 -8.19 16.54
C ILE A 169 1.41 -8.28 15.25
N TRP A 170 2.29 -7.30 15.00
CA TRP A 170 2.98 -7.26 13.71
C TRP A 170 4.17 -8.20 13.60
N ASN A 171 4.79 -8.63 14.73
CA ASN A 171 5.92 -9.58 14.70
C ASN A 171 5.45 -11.03 14.72
N GLN A 172 4.42 -11.33 13.94
CA GLN A 172 3.90 -12.68 13.73
C GLN A 172 4.18 -13.12 12.29
N GLU A 173 4.19 -14.41 12.06
CA GLU A 173 4.27 -14.98 10.71
C GLU A 173 2.92 -14.79 9.99
N ASN A 174 2.98 -14.38 8.72
CA ASN A 174 1.81 -14.40 7.85
C ASN A 174 1.55 -15.83 7.33
N GLU A 175 0.52 -16.02 6.48
CA GLU A 175 0.12 -17.34 5.95
C GLU A 175 1.22 -18.12 5.22
N ILE A 176 2.29 -17.45 4.77
CA ILE A 176 3.44 -18.07 4.09
C ILE A 176 4.69 -18.17 4.98
N GLY A 177 4.54 -17.96 6.30
CA GLY A 177 5.60 -18.10 7.28
C GLY A 177 6.58 -16.93 7.34
N HIS A 178 6.21 -15.76 6.89
CA HIS A 178 7.10 -14.60 6.87
C HIS A 178 6.72 -13.57 7.95
N THR A 179 7.67 -13.23 8.83
CA THR A 179 7.62 -12.04 9.67
C THR A 179 8.17 -10.83 8.91
N PRO A 180 7.90 -9.58 9.34
CA PRO A 180 8.52 -8.39 8.74
C PRO A 180 10.05 -8.43 8.75
N LEU A 181 10.67 -9.00 9.79
CA LEU A 181 12.12 -9.15 9.84
C LEU A 181 12.62 -10.13 8.77
N LEU A 182 12.02 -11.31 8.67
CA LEU A 182 12.39 -12.33 7.67
C LEU A 182 12.24 -11.79 6.24
N ILE A 183 11.18 -10.99 5.98
CA ILE A 183 10.99 -10.31 4.69
C ILE A 183 12.17 -9.38 4.39
N ALA A 184 12.60 -8.57 5.36
CA ALA A 184 13.69 -7.61 5.19
C ALA A 184 15.06 -8.28 5.05
N GLU A 185 15.31 -9.40 5.75
CA GLU A 185 16.51 -10.24 5.63
C GLU A 185 16.65 -10.84 4.24
N GLY A 186 15.54 -11.21 3.60
CA GLY A 186 15.51 -11.64 2.22
C GLY A 186 14.56 -12.79 1.96
N ILE A 187 13.65 -12.57 1.05
CA ILE A 187 12.72 -13.59 0.55
C ILE A 187 13.00 -13.90 -0.91
N HIS A 188 12.72 -15.14 -1.30
CA HIS A 188 12.80 -15.53 -2.70
C HIS A 188 11.64 -14.94 -3.49
N ARG A 189 11.96 -14.20 -4.55
CA ARG A 189 11.01 -13.77 -5.59
C ARG A 189 11.49 -14.31 -6.93
N GLY A 190 10.90 -15.41 -7.35
CA GLY A 190 11.39 -16.16 -8.50
C GLY A 190 12.79 -16.70 -8.25
N MET A 191 13.77 -16.32 -9.11
CA MET A 191 15.18 -16.71 -8.95
C MET A 191 16.00 -15.72 -8.14
N ASN A 192 15.44 -14.61 -7.70
CA ASN A 192 16.15 -13.56 -6.98
C ASN A 192 15.82 -13.59 -5.49
N ILE A 193 16.81 -13.23 -4.66
CA ILE A 193 16.59 -12.88 -3.26
C ILE A 193 16.44 -11.38 -3.18
N VAL A 194 15.32 -10.94 -2.62
CA VAL A 194 15.01 -9.51 -2.45
C VAL A 194 15.14 -9.18 -0.97
N SER A 195 16.12 -8.36 -0.61
CA SER A 195 16.44 -7.99 0.78
C SER A 195 16.77 -6.50 0.90
N SER A 196 16.69 -5.98 2.12
CA SER A 196 17.07 -4.60 2.45
C SER A 196 17.72 -4.54 3.84
N SER A 197 19.04 -4.40 3.87
CA SER A 197 19.78 -4.26 5.13
C SER A 197 19.37 -3.02 5.94
N VAL A 198 18.91 -1.96 5.28
CA VAL A 198 18.44 -0.74 5.95
C VAL A 198 17.11 -0.99 6.65
N THR A 199 16.16 -1.67 5.97
CA THR A 199 14.86 -2.05 6.54
C THR A 199 15.03 -3.10 7.65
N GLU A 200 15.89 -4.10 7.44
CA GLU A 200 16.30 -5.07 8.46
C GLU A 200 16.82 -4.36 9.72
N GLY A 201 17.78 -3.43 9.54
CA GLY A 201 18.34 -2.66 10.66
C GLY A 201 17.30 -1.85 11.42
N ALA A 202 16.32 -1.26 10.73
CA ALA A 202 15.23 -0.53 11.37
C ALA A 202 14.36 -1.46 12.24
N ILE A 203 14.01 -2.65 11.73
CA ILE A 203 13.21 -3.64 12.48
C ILE A 203 14.00 -4.20 13.66
N ARG A 204 15.26 -4.61 13.48
CA ARG A 204 16.11 -5.14 14.56
C ARG A 204 16.25 -4.13 15.70
N LYS A 205 16.48 -2.84 15.39
CA LYS A 205 16.56 -1.78 16.39
C LYS A 205 15.31 -1.64 17.26
N ILE A 206 14.13 -1.94 16.70
CA ILE A 206 12.88 -1.98 17.45
C ILE A 206 12.84 -3.21 18.35
N LEU A 207 13.11 -4.39 17.79
CA LEU A 207 13.03 -5.68 18.52
C LEU A 207 14.05 -5.77 19.68
N GLU A 208 15.25 -5.18 19.53
CA GLU A 208 16.26 -5.13 20.59
C GLU A 208 15.80 -4.38 21.83
N ARG A 209 14.87 -3.42 21.68
CA ARG A 209 14.30 -2.68 22.80
C ARG A 209 13.25 -3.46 23.59
N PHE A 210 12.74 -4.51 22.99
CA PHE A 210 11.69 -5.37 23.55
C PHE A 210 12.08 -6.84 23.34
N PRO A 211 13.05 -7.35 24.12
CA PRO A 211 13.40 -8.76 24.03
C PRO A 211 12.14 -9.60 24.31
N LEU A 212 11.75 -10.40 23.33
CA LEU A 212 10.65 -11.35 23.49
C LEU A 212 10.97 -12.29 24.67
N PRO A 213 10.00 -12.62 25.53
CA PRO A 213 10.19 -13.64 26.54
C PRO A 213 10.59 -14.95 25.86
N GLN A 214 11.66 -15.57 26.36
CA GLN A 214 12.17 -16.88 25.90
C GLN A 214 11.17 -17.99 26.17
#